data_07371396c31ee5bcd1e189accdad70b8
#
_entry.id   07371396c31ee5bcd1e189accdad70b8
#
_cell.length_a   1.000
_cell.length_b   1.000
_cell.length_c   1.000
_cell.angle_alpha   90.00
_cell.angle_beta   90.00
_cell.angle_gamma   90.00
#
_symmetry.space_group_name_H-M   'P 1'
#
loop_
_entity.id
_entity.type
_entity.pdbx_description
1 polymer ?
#
loop_
_entity_poly.entity_id
_entity_poly.type
_entity_poly.pdbx_seq_one_letter_code
_entity_poly.pdbx_strand_id
1 'polypeptide(L)'
;MHRIATKPGDLDSEKKLESVRQTPADILFISTADTELSVLAQVWGKRFQKNARLTLSLMQAYPLQHPAGAEHYADNVLCKAKLAIFRLHGGYSYFPHMLDEILHIKSHGAKTRILVLPGTDEWDPELMNFNDYAEPLVRQMFSYFHEGGIDNMELAAEAVELLLELSLIHI
;
A
#
# COMPACT_ATOMS: atom_id res chain seq x y z
N MET A 1 28.52 -9.57 37.65
CA MET A 1 28.17 -9.82 36.24
C MET A 1 26.67 -10.03 36.16
N HIS A 2 25.90 -8.98 35.84
CA HIS A 2 24.45 -9.10 35.61
C HIS A 2 24.22 -9.40 34.12
N ARG A 3 23.80 -10.61 33.81
CA ARG A 3 23.25 -10.96 32.51
C ARG A 3 21.88 -10.31 32.41
N ILE A 4 21.75 -9.31 31.57
CA ILE A 4 20.45 -8.81 31.13
C ILE A 4 19.85 -9.90 30.24
N ALA A 5 18.82 -10.57 30.73
CA ALA A 5 18.04 -11.49 29.94
C ALA A 5 17.20 -10.68 28.96
N THR A 6 17.61 -10.61 27.70
CA THR A 6 16.77 -10.13 26.61
C THR A 6 15.56 -11.05 26.49
N LYS A 7 14.34 -10.49 26.59
CA LYS A 7 13.11 -11.25 26.37
C LYS A 7 13.08 -11.75 24.92
N PRO A 8 12.74 -13.04 24.69
CA PRO A 8 12.50 -13.53 23.34
C PRO A 8 11.34 -12.72 22.72
N GLY A 9 11.61 -11.95 21.69
CA GLY A 9 10.65 -11.07 21.02
C GLY A 9 11.22 -9.70 20.65
N ASP A 10 12.12 -9.12 21.43
CA ASP A 10 12.66 -7.78 21.15
C ASP A 10 13.54 -7.75 19.90
N LEU A 11 14.35 -8.78 19.67
CA LEU A 11 15.20 -8.87 18.47
C LEU A 11 14.40 -9.06 17.17
N ASP A 12 13.25 -9.73 17.24
CA ASP A 12 12.34 -9.89 16.10
C ASP A 12 11.58 -8.60 15.80
N SER A 13 11.25 -7.81 16.82
CA SER A 13 10.60 -6.51 16.67
C SER A 13 11.51 -5.50 16.02
N GLU A 14 12.77 -5.40 16.44
CA GLU A 14 13.77 -4.50 15.84
C GLU A 14 14.09 -4.88 14.38
N LYS A 15 14.26 -6.18 14.08
CA LYS A 15 14.45 -6.67 12.72
C LYS A 15 13.26 -6.39 11.82
N LYS A 16 12.01 -6.52 12.33
CA LYS A 16 10.80 -6.20 11.59
C LYS A 16 10.65 -4.71 11.35
N LEU A 17 11.00 -3.86 12.32
CA LEU A 17 11.02 -2.40 12.16
C LEU A 17 12.07 -1.96 11.12
N GLU A 18 13.25 -2.57 11.08
CA GLU A 18 14.25 -2.29 10.04
C GLU A 18 13.77 -2.68 8.64
N SER A 19 12.97 -3.72 8.49
CA SER A 19 12.41 -4.16 7.20
C SER A 19 11.30 -3.25 6.65
N VAL A 20 10.74 -2.36 7.46
CA VAL A 20 9.68 -1.40 7.08
C VAL A 20 10.26 -0.06 6.61
N ARG A 21 11.56 0.05 6.41
CA ARG A 21 12.21 1.26 5.86
C ARG A 21 11.90 1.41 4.37
N GLN A 22 10.79 2.07 4.08
CA GLN A 22 10.44 2.49 2.73
C GLN A 22 10.62 4.01 2.60
N THR A 23 11.23 4.46 1.50
CA THR A 23 11.31 5.89 1.22
C THR A 23 9.91 6.42 0.91
N PRO A 24 9.46 7.50 1.57
CA PRO A 24 8.21 8.17 1.20
C PRO A 24 8.19 8.56 -0.28
N ALA A 25 7.05 8.38 -0.91
CA ALA A 25 6.83 8.68 -2.32
C ALA A 25 5.41 9.21 -2.55
N ASP A 26 5.16 9.81 -3.70
CA ASP A 26 3.80 10.26 -4.07
C ASP A 26 2.83 9.10 -4.19
N ILE A 27 3.30 7.99 -4.78
CA ILE A 27 2.55 6.76 -4.98
C ILE A 27 3.24 5.63 -4.20
N LEU A 28 2.50 5.00 -3.31
CA LEU A 28 2.92 3.79 -2.63
C LEU A 28 2.12 2.62 -3.16
N PHE A 29 2.80 1.53 -3.49
CA PHE A 29 2.16 0.26 -3.82
C PHE A 29 2.69 -0.84 -2.90
N ILE A 30 1.79 -1.45 -2.17
CA ILE A 30 2.09 -2.46 -1.16
C ILE A 30 1.36 -3.74 -1.55
N SER A 31 2.09 -4.81 -1.78
CA SER A 31 1.52 -6.09 -2.20
C SER A 31 2.08 -7.27 -1.41
N THR A 32 1.26 -8.30 -1.28
CA THR A 32 1.68 -9.61 -0.76
C THR A 32 2.36 -10.49 -1.81
N ALA A 33 2.32 -10.08 -3.10
CA ALA A 33 2.85 -10.85 -4.22
C ALA A 33 4.13 -10.25 -4.80
N ASP A 34 5.27 -10.91 -4.60
CA ASP A 34 6.58 -10.46 -5.13
C ASP A 34 6.62 -10.41 -6.67
N THR A 35 5.90 -11.33 -7.32
CA THR A 35 5.79 -11.35 -8.78
C THR A 35 5.09 -10.11 -9.32
N GLU A 36 4.04 -9.66 -8.65
CA GLU A 36 3.32 -8.43 -8.97
C GLU A 36 4.22 -7.20 -8.78
N LEU A 37 4.93 -7.10 -7.66
CA LEU A 37 5.89 -6.03 -7.41
C LEU A 37 6.99 -5.97 -8.48
N SER A 38 7.46 -7.13 -8.94
CA SER A 38 8.49 -7.22 -10.00
C SER A 38 7.96 -6.70 -11.35
N VAL A 39 6.74 -7.05 -11.73
CA VAL A 39 6.11 -6.55 -12.95
C VAL A 39 5.86 -5.05 -12.86
N LEU A 40 5.34 -4.57 -11.75
CA LEU A 40 5.10 -3.15 -11.51
C LEU A 40 6.40 -2.33 -11.52
N ALA A 41 7.48 -2.86 -10.97
CA ALA A 41 8.79 -2.21 -11.04
C ALA A 41 9.24 -1.98 -12.49
N GLN A 42 8.95 -2.91 -13.38
CA GLN A 42 9.30 -2.78 -14.80
C GLN A 42 8.37 -1.81 -15.55
N VAL A 43 7.06 -1.94 -15.37
CA VAL A 43 6.05 -1.18 -16.12
C VAL A 43 5.92 0.23 -15.53
N TRP A 44 5.58 0.33 -14.26
CA TRP A 44 5.34 1.61 -13.57
C TRP A 44 6.65 2.36 -13.29
N GLY A 45 7.75 1.64 -13.01
CA GLY A 45 9.05 2.27 -12.83
C GLY A 45 9.47 3.06 -14.05
N LYS A 46 9.33 2.51 -15.26
CA LYS A 46 9.64 3.23 -16.50
C LYS A 46 8.70 4.41 -16.76
N ARG A 47 7.40 4.23 -16.47
CA ARG A 47 6.38 5.26 -16.71
C ARG A 47 6.56 6.46 -15.79
N PHE A 48 6.64 6.23 -14.48
CA PHE A 48 6.73 7.29 -13.48
C PHE A 48 8.13 7.94 -13.43
N GLN A 49 9.21 7.23 -13.77
CA GLN A 49 10.53 7.84 -13.94
C GLN A 49 10.60 8.83 -15.11
N LYS A 50 9.91 8.53 -16.22
CA LYS A 50 9.85 9.45 -17.37
C LYS A 50 9.03 10.70 -17.07
N ASN A 51 8.04 10.56 -16.21
CA ASN A 51 7.12 11.62 -15.87
C ASN A 51 7.55 12.35 -14.60
N ALA A 52 8.76 12.87 -14.52
CA ALA A 52 9.48 13.48 -13.37
C ALA A 52 8.60 14.23 -12.31
N ARG A 53 7.27 14.14 -12.40
CA ARG A 53 6.29 14.78 -11.52
C ARG A 53 5.80 13.89 -10.38
N LEU A 54 5.95 12.57 -10.49
CA LEU A 54 5.45 11.61 -9.51
C LEU A 54 6.53 10.59 -9.15
N THR A 55 6.68 10.34 -7.88
CA THR A 55 7.58 9.31 -7.34
C THR A 55 6.78 8.07 -6.97
N LEU A 56 7.37 6.89 -7.23
CA LEU A 56 6.78 5.58 -6.94
C LEU A 56 7.68 4.81 -5.96
N SER A 57 7.07 4.19 -4.98
CA SER A 57 7.73 3.24 -4.08
C SER A 57 6.90 1.96 -3.95
N LEU A 58 7.57 0.82 -4.08
CA LEU A 58 6.98 -0.51 -4.00
C LEU A 58 7.46 -1.22 -2.74
N MET A 59 6.58 -1.94 -2.05
CA MET A 59 6.94 -2.67 -0.84
C MET A 59 6.15 -3.96 -0.69
N GLN A 60 6.81 -4.97 -0.13
CA GLN A 60 6.19 -6.21 0.32
C GLN A 60 5.34 -5.96 1.58
N ALA A 61 4.11 -6.48 1.61
CA ALA A 61 3.13 -6.17 2.66
C ALA A 61 3.39 -6.84 4.02
N TYR A 62 4.04 -8.01 4.07
CA TYR A 62 4.15 -8.82 5.28
C TYR A 62 4.73 -8.10 6.51
N PRO A 63 5.69 -7.18 6.40
CA PRO A 63 6.15 -6.40 7.55
C PRO A 63 5.04 -5.62 8.27
N LEU A 64 3.94 -5.32 7.56
CA LEU A 64 2.80 -4.56 8.08
C LEU A 64 1.79 -5.42 8.86
N GLN A 65 2.00 -6.73 8.96
CA GLN A 65 1.22 -7.61 9.84
C GLN A 65 1.52 -7.38 11.32
N HIS A 66 2.73 -6.86 11.62
CA HIS A 66 3.12 -6.57 12.98
C HIS A 66 2.62 -5.18 13.42
N PRO A 67 2.03 -5.02 14.63
CA PRO A 67 1.46 -3.74 15.09
C PRO A 67 2.45 -2.58 15.00
N ALA A 68 3.65 -2.74 15.56
CA ALA A 68 4.67 -1.70 15.54
C ALA A 68 5.15 -1.36 14.12
N GLY A 69 5.14 -2.33 13.19
CA GLY A 69 5.44 -2.10 11.78
C GLY A 69 4.36 -1.26 11.10
N ALA A 70 3.10 -1.57 11.35
CA ALA A 70 1.95 -0.86 10.80
C ALA A 70 1.90 0.59 11.30
N GLU A 71 2.02 0.81 12.62
CA GLU A 71 2.05 2.13 13.24
C GLU A 71 3.22 2.99 12.69
N HIS A 72 4.44 2.46 12.72
CA HIS A 72 5.61 3.16 12.19
C HIS A 72 5.46 3.53 10.72
N TYR A 73 4.91 2.63 9.92
CA TYR A 73 4.67 2.86 8.50
C TYR A 73 3.62 3.94 8.26
N ALA A 74 2.51 3.89 8.99
CA ALA A 74 1.45 4.88 8.91
C ALA A 74 1.98 6.29 9.18
N ASP A 75 2.73 6.48 10.26
CA ASP A 75 3.24 7.78 10.71
C ASP A 75 4.36 8.35 9.83
N ASN A 76 5.25 7.50 9.33
CA ASN A 76 6.48 7.96 8.70
C ASN A 76 6.48 7.89 7.17
N VAL A 77 5.63 7.04 6.59
CA VAL A 77 5.59 6.81 5.15
C VAL A 77 4.22 7.10 4.56
N LEU A 78 3.18 6.41 5.06
CA LEU A 78 1.84 6.47 4.49
C LEU A 78 1.24 7.87 4.52
N CYS A 79 1.33 8.58 5.64
CA CYS A 79 0.78 9.93 5.80
C CYS A 79 1.40 10.99 4.87
N LYS A 80 2.54 10.70 4.24
CA LYS A 80 3.27 11.60 3.32
C LYS A 80 2.96 11.36 1.85
N ALA A 81 2.27 10.27 1.53
CA ALA A 81 1.92 9.92 0.17
C ALA A 81 0.68 10.70 -0.32
N LYS A 82 0.53 10.79 -1.64
CA LYS A 82 -0.70 11.27 -2.29
C LYS A 82 -1.70 10.14 -2.46
N LEU A 83 -1.20 8.96 -2.87
CA LEU A 83 -1.98 7.74 -3.06
C LEU A 83 -1.22 6.54 -2.53
N ALA A 84 -1.91 5.69 -1.78
CA ALA A 84 -1.39 4.38 -1.39
C ALA A 84 -2.35 3.29 -1.85
N ILE A 85 -1.80 2.29 -2.53
CA ILE A 85 -2.51 1.13 -3.04
C ILE A 85 -2.02 -0.09 -2.29
N PHE A 86 -2.94 -0.75 -1.62
CA PHE A 86 -2.69 -2.00 -0.90
C PHE A 86 -3.36 -3.14 -1.65
N ARG A 87 -2.60 -4.19 -1.93
CA ARG A 87 -3.11 -5.42 -2.51
C ARG A 87 -2.79 -6.58 -1.57
N LEU A 88 -3.78 -6.94 -0.75
CA LEU A 88 -3.61 -7.76 0.44
C LEU A 88 -4.26 -9.13 0.29
N HIS A 89 -3.46 -10.19 0.32
CA HIS A 89 -3.96 -11.55 0.45
C HIS A 89 -4.45 -11.79 1.89
N GLY A 90 -5.68 -12.30 2.03
CA GLY A 90 -6.30 -12.57 3.32
C GLY A 90 -6.96 -11.36 3.99
N GLY A 91 -6.94 -10.20 3.34
CA GLY A 91 -7.70 -9.02 3.75
C GLY A 91 -7.49 -8.61 5.20
N TYR A 92 -8.58 -8.24 5.89
CA TYR A 92 -8.54 -7.78 7.28
C TYR A 92 -7.99 -8.84 8.23
N SER A 93 -8.30 -10.13 8.01
CA SER A 93 -7.85 -11.21 8.89
C SER A 93 -6.32 -11.33 8.98
N TYR A 94 -5.59 -10.94 7.94
CA TYR A 94 -4.12 -11.02 7.89
C TYR A 94 -3.43 -9.68 8.17
N PHE A 95 -4.10 -8.56 7.93
CA PHE A 95 -3.54 -7.22 8.08
C PHE A 95 -4.40 -6.29 8.95
N PRO A 96 -4.94 -6.77 10.12
CA PRO A 96 -5.84 -5.95 10.93
C PRO A 96 -5.16 -4.66 11.38
N HIS A 97 -3.92 -4.73 11.84
CA HIS A 97 -3.19 -3.57 12.35
C HIS A 97 -2.98 -2.49 11.29
N MET A 98 -2.58 -2.87 10.06
CA MET A 98 -2.38 -1.89 9.00
C MET A 98 -3.70 -1.25 8.55
N LEU A 99 -4.77 -2.04 8.47
CA LEU A 99 -6.08 -1.53 8.09
C LEU A 99 -6.68 -0.64 9.18
N ASP A 100 -6.47 -0.95 10.44
CA ASP A 100 -6.86 -0.09 11.56
C ASP A 100 -6.06 1.22 11.57
N GLU A 101 -4.75 1.19 11.28
CA GLU A 101 -3.93 2.39 11.14
C GLU A 101 -4.38 3.28 9.98
N ILE A 102 -4.83 2.70 8.87
CA ILE A 102 -5.44 3.48 7.78
C ILE A 102 -6.64 4.29 8.29
N LEU A 103 -7.54 3.67 9.04
CA LEU A 103 -8.69 4.37 9.63
C LEU A 103 -8.26 5.41 10.67
N HIS A 104 -7.23 5.09 11.45
CA HIS A 104 -6.68 5.99 12.45
C HIS A 104 -6.14 7.27 11.81
N ILE A 105 -5.23 7.20 10.83
CA ILE A 105 -4.66 8.38 10.18
C ILE A 105 -5.73 9.20 9.43
N LYS A 106 -6.74 8.54 8.84
CA LYS A 106 -7.87 9.23 8.19
C LYS A 106 -8.68 10.04 9.20
N SER A 107 -8.98 9.47 10.37
CA SER A 107 -9.70 10.18 11.44
C SER A 107 -8.92 11.39 11.98
N HIS A 108 -7.61 11.40 11.83
CA HIS A 108 -6.72 12.51 12.20
C HIS A 108 -6.39 13.47 11.04
N GLY A 109 -7.12 13.37 9.94
CA GLY A 109 -7.05 14.33 8.84
C GLY A 109 -5.93 14.08 7.83
N ALA A 110 -5.38 12.87 7.75
CA ALA A 110 -4.44 12.51 6.69
C ALA A 110 -5.08 12.70 5.32
N LYS A 111 -4.33 13.31 4.40
CA LYS A 111 -4.81 13.62 3.03
C LYS A 111 -4.49 12.53 2.02
N THR A 112 -3.73 11.52 2.41
CA THR A 112 -3.39 10.38 1.56
C THR A 112 -4.66 9.68 1.11
N ARG A 113 -4.83 9.50 -0.19
CA ARG A 113 -5.91 8.67 -0.75
C ARG A 113 -5.54 7.20 -0.64
N ILE A 114 -6.50 6.40 -0.26
CA ILE A 114 -6.31 4.97 -0.02
C ILE A 114 -7.14 4.13 -0.98
N LEU A 115 -6.49 3.15 -1.58
CA LEU A 115 -7.09 2.11 -2.39
C LEU A 115 -6.66 0.75 -1.82
N VAL A 116 -7.60 -0.02 -1.30
CA VAL A 116 -7.35 -1.37 -0.76
C VAL A 116 -8.05 -2.39 -1.64
N LEU A 117 -7.30 -3.32 -2.18
CA LEU A 117 -7.75 -4.35 -3.11
C LEU A 117 -7.47 -5.75 -2.56
N PRO A 118 -8.34 -6.74 -2.82
CA PRO A 118 -8.01 -8.13 -2.53
C PRO A 118 -6.75 -8.57 -3.29
N GLY A 119 -5.86 -9.28 -2.62
CA GLY A 119 -4.70 -9.94 -3.24
C GLY A 119 -5.01 -11.34 -3.80
N THR A 120 -6.28 -11.73 -3.76
CA THR A 120 -6.84 -13.00 -4.26
C THR A 120 -7.67 -12.77 -5.52
N ASP A 121 -8.15 -13.87 -6.12
CA ASP A 121 -9.06 -13.82 -7.27
C ASP A 121 -10.51 -13.48 -6.86
N GLU A 122 -10.82 -13.56 -5.57
CA GLU A 122 -12.15 -13.31 -5.05
C GLU A 122 -12.28 -11.86 -4.56
N TRP A 123 -13.44 -11.28 -4.85
CA TRP A 123 -13.80 -9.97 -4.35
C TRP A 123 -14.08 -10.02 -2.84
N ASP A 124 -13.50 -9.11 -2.11
CA ASP A 124 -13.71 -8.95 -0.66
C ASP A 124 -14.44 -7.63 -0.37
N PRO A 125 -15.76 -7.67 -0.08
CA PRO A 125 -16.55 -6.46 0.17
C PRO A 125 -16.17 -5.76 1.48
N GLU A 126 -15.55 -6.44 2.44
CA GLU A 126 -15.11 -5.83 3.70
C GLU A 126 -14.05 -4.76 3.45
N LEU A 127 -13.17 -4.97 2.45
CA LEU A 127 -12.12 -4.03 2.10
C LEU A 127 -12.64 -2.69 1.58
N MET A 128 -13.92 -2.62 1.16
CA MET A 128 -14.52 -1.34 0.75
C MET A 128 -14.55 -0.30 1.87
N ASN A 129 -14.61 -0.73 3.14
CA ASN A 129 -14.61 0.17 4.29
C ASN A 129 -13.33 1.01 4.42
N PHE A 130 -12.24 0.59 3.79
CA PHE A 130 -10.93 1.24 3.84
C PHE A 130 -10.64 2.11 2.63
N ASN A 131 -11.49 2.06 1.60
CA ASN A 131 -11.29 2.77 0.34
C ASN A 131 -11.82 4.20 0.37
N ASP A 132 -11.12 5.10 -0.32
CA ASP A 132 -11.55 6.49 -0.53
C ASP A 132 -12.31 6.70 -1.85
N TYR A 133 -12.51 5.63 -2.60
CA TYR A 133 -13.10 5.65 -3.92
C TYR A 133 -14.40 4.84 -3.97
N ALA A 134 -15.28 5.20 -4.90
CA ALA A 134 -16.52 4.47 -5.12
C ALA A 134 -16.26 3.04 -5.62
N GLU A 135 -17.09 2.10 -5.22
CA GLU A 135 -16.95 0.68 -5.54
C GLU A 135 -16.73 0.38 -7.03
N PRO A 136 -17.41 1.02 -7.99
CA PRO A 136 -17.18 0.74 -9.41
C PRO A 136 -15.74 0.98 -9.84
N LEU A 137 -15.09 2.03 -9.31
CA LEU A 137 -13.69 2.33 -9.58
C LEU A 137 -12.76 1.32 -8.91
N VAL A 138 -13.05 0.97 -7.65
CA VAL A 138 -12.27 -0.04 -6.92
C VAL A 138 -12.33 -1.39 -7.63
N ARG A 139 -13.50 -1.79 -8.13
CA ARG A 139 -13.67 -3.01 -8.93
C ARG A 139 -12.92 -2.94 -10.27
N GLN A 140 -12.91 -1.80 -10.92
CA GLN A 140 -12.14 -1.61 -12.16
C GLN A 140 -10.64 -1.77 -11.91
N MET A 141 -10.13 -1.16 -10.86
CA MET A 141 -8.73 -1.33 -10.45
C MET A 141 -8.42 -2.78 -10.07
N PHE A 142 -9.30 -3.44 -9.33
CA PHE A 142 -9.17 -4.84 -9.00
C PHE A 142 -9.07 -5.70 -10.28
N SER A 143 -9.90 -5.46 -11.29
CA SER A 143 -9.90 -6.25 -12.53
C SER A 143 -8.57 -6.13 -13.28
N TYR A 144 -7.93 -4.96 -13.33
CA TYR A 144 -6.62 -4.83 -13.96
C TYR A 144 -5.55 -5.71 -13.32
N PHE A 145 -5.54 -5.77 -11.98
CA PHE A 145 -4.58 -6.60 -11.24
C PHE A 145 -4.95 -8.08 -11.28
N HIS A 146 -6.24 -8.41 -11.28
CA HIS A 146 -6.73 -9.78 -11.38
C HIS A 146 -6.40 -10.41 -12.73
N GLU A 147 -6.72 -9.73 -13.83
CA GLU A 147 -6.41 -10.20 -15.18
C GLU A 147 -4.89 -10.20 -15.45
N GLY A 148 -4.17 -9.25 -14.85
CA GLY A 148 -2.73 -9.16 -14.94
C GLY A 148 -2.22 -8.85 -16.35
N GLY A 149 -0.92 -9.08 -16.57
CA GLY A 149 -0.27 -8.78 -17.84
C GLY A 149 0.15 -7.32 -17.99
N ILE A 150 1.05 -7.07 -18.94
CA ILE A 150 1.66 -5.74 -19.12
C ILE A 150 0.63 -4.69 -19.49
N ASP A 151 -0.30 -5.02 -20.39
CA ASP A 151 -1.31 -4.07 -20.88
C ASP A 151 -2.26 -3.63 -19.76
N ASN A 152 -2.68 -4.55 -18.89
CA ASN A 152 -3.51 -4.22 -17.73
C ASN A 152 -2.73 -3.40 -16.69
N MET A 153 -1.44 -3.64 -16.51
CA MET A 153 -0.61 -2.82 -15.64
C MET A 153 -0.41 -1.40 -16.18
N GLU A 154 -0.31 -1.22 -17.49
CA GLU A 154 -0.30 0.10 -18.12
C GLU A 154 -1.64 0.83 -17.93
N LEU A 155 -2.77 0.15 -18.13
CA LEU A 155 -4.11 0.71 -17.87
C LEU A 155 -4.29 1.09 -16.40
N ALA A 156 -3.80 0.27 -15.48
CA ALA A 156 -3.81 0.60 -14.06
C ALA A 156 -2.96 1.85 -13.76
N ALA A 157 -1.81 2.01 -14.40
CA ALA A 157 -0.98 3.20 -14.26
C ALA A 157 -1.67 4.47 -14.78
N GLU A 158 -2.35 4.39 -15.93
CA GLU A 158 -3.15 5.48 -16.46
C GLU A 158 -4.28 5.88 -15.49
N ALA A 159 -4.97 4.88 -14.94
CA ALA A 159 -6.01 5.14 -13.95
C ALA A 159 -5.44 5.83 -12.69
N VAL A 160 -4.26 5.43 -12.21
CA VAL A 160 -3.58 6.07 -11.08
C VAL A 160 -3.25 7.54 -11.38
N GLU A 161 -2.73 7.84 -12.56
CA GLU A 161 -2.45 9.23 -12.96
C GLU A 161 -3.73 10.08 -12.94
N LEU A 162 -4.83 9.56 -13.50
CA LEU A 162 -6.13 10.24 -13.51
C LEU A 162 -6.67 10.46 -12.09
N LEU A 163 -6.54 9.48 -11.19
CA LEU A 163 -6.95 9.60 -9.79
C LEU A 163 -6.20 10.72 -9.07
N LEU A 164 -4.91 10.89 -9.36
CA LEU A 164 -4.09 11.94 -8.77
C LEU A 164 -4.41 13.32 -9.37
N GLU A 165 -4.69 13.42 -10.65
CA GLU A 165 -5.10 14.66 -11.31
C GLU A 165 -6.46 15.14 -10.79
N LEU A 166 -7.43 14.24 -10.65
CA LEU A 166 -8.77 14.57 -10.13
C LEU A 166 -8.72 15.03 -8.67
N SER A 167 -7.78 14.53 -7.88
CA SER A 167 -7.60 14.97 -6.49
C SER A 167 -7.05 16.40 -6.37
N LEU A 168 -6.39 16.92 -7.41
CA LEU A 168 -5.88 18.30 -7.45
C LEU A 168 -6.97 19.33 -7.80
N ILE A 169 -8.07 18.89 -8.42
CA ILE A 169 -9.17 19.78 -8.84
C ILE A 169 -10.17 20.04 -7.69
N HIS A 170 -10.15 19.25 -6.64
CA HIS A 170 -11.06 19.35 -5.49
C HIS A 170 -10.45 20.01 -4.25
N ILE A 171 -9.45 20.86 -4.43
CA ILE A 171 -8.90 21.74 -3.37
C ILE A 171 -9.52 23.13 -3.47
#